data_1de48d63cc58d30cd954f8147a306193
#
_entry.id   1de48d63cc58d30cd954f8147a306193
#
_cell.length_a   1.000
_cell.length_b   1.000
_cell.length_c   1.000
_cell.angle_alpha   90.00
_cell.angle_beta   90.00
_cell.angle_gamma   90.00
#
_symmetry.space_group_name_H-M   'P 1'
#
loop_
_entity.id
_entity.type
_entity.pdbx_description
1 polymer ?
#
loop_
_entity_poly.entity_id
_entity_poly.type
_entity_poly.pdbx_seq_one_letter_code
_entity_poly.pdbx_strand_id
1 'polypeptide(L)'
;YPDLINSNDFLTSLFDVKVKSLDGTINTTYYDYLATKQESPWWSKTMNTVKSWFAEKDTTTNANNNKVNPFRLTKQQDRIARSIASKVSCTVDKKNYVISISVQDQDPLICATLTDTVQSRLQQFITEYRTSKARKDLEYYQRLCADAKSKYEKVRQTYGSYADANNDVILESYKLKENDLENEMQLLYNNYTALQDQVQQARAKLTLQTPAFTTLQSASVPLKPAGPKRMLFVLGMTVLAFIVITVYSIRKIIFGEKQ
;
A
#
# COMPACT_ATOMS: atom_id res chain seq x y z
N TYR A 1 -9.35 -4.78 -4.30
CA TYR A 1 -8.53 -4.39 -3.13
C TYR A 1 -7.72 -5.57 -2.53
N PRO A 2 -8.21 -6.83 -2.52
CA PRO A 2 -7.38 -7.96 -2.06
C PRO A 2 -6.06 -8.10 -2.82
N ASP A 3 -6.07 -7.88 -4.12
CA ASP A 3 -4.86 -7.95 -4.96
C ASP A 3 -3.83 -6.87 -4.60
N LEU A 4 -4.31 -5.71 -4.14
CA LEU A 4 -3.44 -4.61 -3.72
C LEU A 4 -2.65 -4.97 -2.46
N ILE A 5 -3.30 -5.62 -1.49
CA ILE A 5 -2.65 -6.06 -0.24
C ILE A 5 -1.56 -7.10 -0.51
N ASN A 6 -1.74 -7.93 -1.55
CA ASN A 6 -0.77 -8.94 -1.96
C ASN A 6 0.34 -8.39 -2.87
N SER A 7 0.31 -7.10 -3.21
CA SER A 7 1.37 -6.48 -4.01
C SER A 7 2.67 -6.35 -3.21
N ASN A 8 3.81 -6.53 -3.89
CA ASN A 8 5.12 -6.38 -3.27
C ASN A 8 5.32 -4.99 -2.65
N ASP A 9 4.80 -3.93 -3.30
CA ASP A 9 4.89 -2.56 -2.80
C ASP A 9 4.16 -2.40 -1.47
N PHE A 10 2.96 -2.97 -1.35
CA PHE A 10 2.19 -2.94 -0.12
C PHE A 10 2.87 -3.75 0.99
N LEU A 11 3.27 -5.00 0.69
CA LEU A 11 3.88 -5.90 1.67
C LEU A 11 5.21 -5.34 2.20
N THR A 12 6.06 -4.78 1.33
CA THR A 12 7.33 -4.17 1.75
C THR A 12 7.12 -2.89 2.54
N SER A 13 6.05 -2.15 2.29
CA SER A 13 5.70 -0.98 3.10
C SER A 13 5.46 -1.33 4.57
N LEU A 14 5.06 -2.57 4.89
CA LEU A 14 4.83 -3.02 6.26
C LEU A 14 6.11 -3.41 7.00
N PHE A 15 7.26 -3.54 6.33
CA PHE A 15 8.53 -3.94 6.93
C PHE A 15 9.00 -2.96 8.01
N ASP A 16 8.85 -1.66 7.76
CA ASP A 16 9.32 -0.59 8.64
C ASP A 16 8.35 -0.25 9.79
N VAL A 17 7.24 -0.98 9.90
CA VAL A 17 6.25 -0.75 10.95
C VAL A 17 6.86 -1.12 12.30
N LYS A 18 6.89 -0.17 13.24
CA LYS A 18 7.35 -0.41 14.60
C LYS A 18 6.28 -1.18 15.37
N VAL A 19 6.65 -2.32 15.91
CA VAL A 19 5.78 -3.18 16.70
C VAL A 19 6.32 -3.35 18.12
N LYS A 20 5.40 -3.40 19.08
CA LYS A 20 5.67 -3.68 20.48
C LYS A 20 4.86 -4.89 20.92
N SER A 21 5.49 -5.78 21.71
CA SER A 21 4.78 -6.87 22.40
C SER A 21 4.01 -6.32 23.60
N LEU A 22 2.95 -7.04 23.98
CA LEU A 22 2.17 -6.74 25.18
C LEU A 22 3.04 -6.74 26.45
N ASP A 23 4.02 -7.64 26.53
CA ASP A 23 4.97 -7.76 27.65
C ASP A 23 6.10 -6.73 27.62
N GLY A 24 6.15 -5.85 26.62
CA GLY A 24 7.17 -4.83 26.45
C GLY A 24 8.59 -5.35 26.11
N THR A 25 8.75 -6.66 25.93
CA THR A 25 10.04 -7.30 25.63
C THR A 25 10.51 -7.09 24.21
N ILE A 26 9.57 -6.84 23.29
CA ILE A 26 9.81 -6.63 21.87
C ILE A 26 9.46 -5.18 21.50
N ASN A 27 10.43 -4.47 20.94
CA ASN A 27 10.25 -3.13 20.36
C ASN A 27 11.18 -3.03 19.15
N THR A 28 10.70 -3.48 18.01
CA THR A 28 11.49 -3.59 16.77
C THR A 28 10.63 -3.28 15.55
N THR A 29 11.25 -3.33 14.36
CA THR A 29 10.48 -3.31 13.12
C THR A 29 9.76 -4.64 12.92
N TYR A 30 8.64 -4.61 12.18
CA TYR A 30 7.88 -5.84 11.89
C TYR A 30 8.70 -6.84 11.08
N TYR A 31 9.60 -6.34 10.23
CA TYR A 31 10.58 -7.17 9.53
C TYR A 31 11.48 -7.95 10.50
N ASP A 32 12.10 -7.25 11.46
CA ASP A 32 13.01 -7.89 12.43
C ASP A 32 12.26 -8.84 13.37
N TYR A 33 11.03 -8.50 13.73
CA TYR A 33 10.17 -9.38 14.51
C TYR A 33 9.92 -10.72 13.80
N LEU A 34 9.54 -10.68 12.52
CA LEU A 34 9.30 -11.89 11.73
C LEU A 34 10.59 -12.67 11.43
N ALA A 35 11.73 -11.97 11.29
CA ALA A 35 13.01 -12.60 10.99
C ALA A 35 13.62 -13.32 12.20
N THR A 36 13.47 -12.78 13.43
CA THR A 36 14.27 -13.21 14.58
C THR A 36 13.49 -13.54 15.84
N LYS A 37 12.31 -12.95 16.04
CA LYS A 37 11.58 -12.99 17.32
C LYS A 37 10.33 -13.86 17.30
N GLN A 38 9.92 -14.35 16.12
CA GLN A 38 8.75 -15.20 16.02
C GLN A 38 9.03 -16.59 16.59
N GLU A 39 8.20 -17.03 17.53
CA GLU A 39 8.28 -18.38 18.07
C GLU A 39 7.91 -19.42 17.02
N SER A 40 8.80 -20.34 16.78
CA SER A 40 8.55 -21.49 15.92
C SER A 40 8.25 -22.74 16.76
N PRO A 41 7.35 -23.63 16.32
CA PRO A 41 7.06 -24.88 17.03
C PRO A 41 8.33 -25.68 17.29
N TRP A 42 8.41 -26.38 18.43
CA TRP A 42 9.60 -27.13 18.85
C TRP A 42 10.06 -28.18 17.81
N TRP A 43 9.12 -28.78 17.05
CA TRP A 43 9.46 -29.72 15.98
C TRP A 43 10.07 -29.06 14.73
N SER A 44 9.85 -27.76 14.51
CA SER A 44 10.46 -27.06 13.39
C SER A 44 11.94 -26.83 13.59
N LYS A 45 12.40 -26.74 14.84
CA LYS A 45 13.83 -26.66 15.17
C LYS A 45 14.58 -27.92 14.73
N THR A 46 14.01 -29.11 14.96
CA THR A 46 14.58 -30.37 14.52
C THR A 46 14.54 -30.56 13.00
N MET A 47 13.45 -30.16 12.34
CA MET A 47 13.36 -30.17 10.87
C MET A 47 14.29 -29.16 10.20
N ASN A 48 14.51 -28.00 10.79
CA ASN A 48 15.45 -27.00 10.26
C ASN A 48 16.89 -27.46 10.36
N THR A 49 17.26 -28.23 11.39
CA THR A 49 18.60 -28.86 11.52
C THR A 49 18.84 -29.88 10.41
N VAL A 50 17.82 -30.62 10.02
CA VAL A 50 17.91 -31.57 8.89
C VAL A 50 17.94 -30.83 7.54
N LYS A 51 17.14 -29.78 7.39
CA LYS A 51 17.16 -28.94 6.18
C LYS A 51 18.45 -28.14 6.02
N SER A 52 19.08 -27.68 7.09
CA SER A 52 20.36 -26.95 7.02
C SER A 52 21.52 -27.84 6.54
N TRP A 53 21.38 -29.14 6.66
CA TRP A 53 22.36 -30.10 6.15
C TRP A 53 22.29 -30.29 4.62
N PHE A 54 21.14 -29.95 4.02
CA PHE A 54 20.91 -29.97 2.56
C PHE A 54 20.78 -28.59 1.94
N ALA A 55 20.84 -27.51 2.71
CA ALA A 55 20.73 -26.16 2.22
C ALA A 55 22.11 -25.57 1.90
N GLU A 56 22.31 -25.26 0.65
CA GLU A 56 23.41 -24.43 0.14
C GLU A 56 23.46 -23.11 0.93
N LYS A 57 24.64 -22.80 1.45
CA LYS A 57 24.91 -21.63 2.27
C LYS A 57 24.74 -20.37 1.43
N ASP A 58 23.54 -19.76 1.44
CA ASP A 58 23.32 -18.46 0.85
C ASP A 58 24.08 -17.39 1.66
N THR A 59 25.34 -17.13 1.29
CA THR A 59 26.18 -16.06 1.77
C THR A 59 25.83 -14.76 1.04
N THR A 60 24.74 -14.09 1.45
CA THR A 60 24.56 -12.68 1.18
C THR A 60 23.86 -12.00 2.35
N THR A 61 24.57 -12.00 3.48
CA THR A 61 24.33 -11.05 4.57
C THR A 61 25.00 -9.71 4.21
N ASN A 62 24.35 -8.90 3.41
CA ASN A 62 24.59 -7.46 3.42
C ASN A 62 23.37 -6.80 4.06
N ALA A 63 23.36 -6.84 5.39
CA ALA A 63 22.49 -6.05 6.23
C ALA A 63 23.00 -4.58 6.30
N ASN A 64 23.10 -3.91 5.15
CA ASN A 64 23.35 -2.48 5.13
C ASN A 64 22.80 -1.92 3.81
N ASN A 65 21.50 -1.60 3.79
CA ASN A 65 20.98 -0.41 3.13
C ASN A 65 19.46 -0.29 3.35
N ASN A 66 19.11 0.79 4.02
CA ASN A 66 17.79 1.16 4.53
C ASN A 66 16.70 1.47 3.49
N LYS A 67 16.78 0.96 2.26
CA LYS A 67 15.66 1.05 1.32
C LYS A 67 15.44 -0.30 0.66
N VAL A 68 14.41 -0.99 1.16
CA VAL A 68 13.91 -2.20 0.49
C VAL A 68 13.41 -1.79 -0.89
N ASN A 69 13.96 -2.40 -1.93
CA ASN A 69 13.48 -2.18 -3.29
C ASN A 69 12.41 -3.24 -3.62
N PRO A 70 11.12 -2.85 -3.74
CA PRO A 70 10.03 -3.80 -4.01
C PRO A 70 10.19 -4.56 -5.33
N PHE A 71 10.94 -3.98 -6.29
CA PHE A 71 11.22 -4.59 -7.58
C PHE A 71 12.28 -5.71 -7.48
N ARG A 72 13.18 -5.66 -6.49
CA ARG A 72 14.25 -6.64 -6.32
C ARG A 72 14.38 -7.05 -4.86
N LEU A 73 13.55 -7.98 -4.44
CA LEU A 73 13.61 -8.56 -3.10
C LEU A 73 14.72 -9.61 -2.99
N THR A 74 15.37 -9.67 -1.83
CA THR A 74 16.23 -10.79 -1.48
C THR A 74 15.37 -12.01 -1.14
N LYS A 75 15.92 -13.23 -1.18
CA LYS A 75 15.21 -14.46 -0.80
C LYS A 75 14.60 -14.38 0.60
N GLN A 76 15.29 -13.72 1.54
CA GLN A 76 14.79 -13.52 2.89
C GLN A 76 13.61 -12.52 2.92
N GLN A 77 13.73 -11.40 2.21
CA GLN A 77 12.66 -10.40 2.10
C GLN A 77 11.40 -10.97 1.43
N ASP A 78 11.56 -11.77 0.37
CA ASP A 78 10.44 -12.46 -0.29
C ASP A 78 9.75 -13.45 0.66
N ARG A 79 10.52 -14.22 1.45
CA ARG A 79 9.96 -15.15 2.45
C ARG A 79 9.16 -14.39 3.52
N ILE A 80 9.67 -13.26 4.00
CA ILE A 80 8.99 -12.42 4.98
C ILE A 80 7.74 -11.80 4.37
N ALA A 81 7.81 -11.27 3.14
CA ALA A 81 6.66 -10.73 2.43
C ALA A 81 5.53 -11.76 2.29
N ARG A 82 5.85 -12.99 1.89
CA ARG A 82 4.87 -14.09 1.83
C ARG A 82 4.31 -14.46 3.21
N SER A 83 5.14 -14.41 4.25
CA SER A 83 4.66 -14.61 5.62
C SER A 83 3.65 -13.54 6.03
N ILE A 84 3.90 -12.27 5.69
CA ILE A 84 2.95 -11.17 5.92
C ILE A 84 1.66 -11.39 5.12
N ALA A 85 1.76 -11.75 3.83
CA ALA A 85 0.61 -12.02 2.99
C ALA A 85 -0.29 -13.14 3.54
N SER A 86 0.30 -14.16 4.18
CA SER A 86 -0.46 -15.24 4.81
C SER A 86 -1.15 -14.85 6.12
N LYS A 87 -0.66 -13.78 6.78
CA LYS A 87 -1.17 -13.29 8.07
C LYS A 87 -2.22 -12.19 7.92
N VAL A 88 -2.20 -11.46 6.81
CA VAL A 88 -3.11 -10.35 6.52
C VAL A 88 -4.14 -10.80 5.50
N SER A 89 -5.40 -10.71 5.83
CA SER A 89 -6.49 -10.98 4.90
C SER A 89 -7.40 -9.77 4.76
N CYS A 90 -7.87 -9.53 3.55
CA CYS A 90 -8.81 -8.47 3.23
C CYS A 90 -9.96 -9.05 2.41
N THR A 91 -11.16 -8.80 2.86
CA THR A 91 -12.38 -9.17 2.14
C THR A 91 -13.24 -7.94 1.89
N VAL A 92 -13.91 -7.90 0.75
CA VAL A 92 -14.82 -6.82 0.39
C VAL A 92 -16.21 -7.40 0.20
N ASP A 93 -17.15 -6.93 1.00
CA ASP A 93 -18.56 -7.24 0.78
C ASP A 93 -19.10 -6.42 -0.39
N LYS A 94 -19.47 -7.10 -1.47
CA LYS A 94 -19.97 -6.46 -2.70
C LYS A 94 -21.35 -5.83 -2.53
N LYS A 95 -22.10 -6.19 -1.48
CA LYS A 95 -23.44 -5.64 -1.23
C LYS A 95 -23.36 -4.29 -0.51
N ASN A 96 -22.51 -4.24 0.54
CA ASN A 96 -22.42 -3.08 1.42
C ASN A 96 -21.15 -2.26 1.20
N TYR A 97 -20.28 -2.72 0.31
CA TYR A 97 -18.95 -2.11 0.04
C TYR A 97 -18.07 -2.00 1.30
N VAL A 98 -18.34 -2.83 2.30
CA VAL A 98 -17.54 -2.88 3.53
C VAL A 98 -16.27 -3.67 3.28
N ILE A 99 -15.14 -3.06 3.63
CA ILE A 99 -13.81 -3.68 3.58
C ILE A 99 -13.51 -4.22 4.98
N SER A 100 -13.37 -5.54 5.10
CA SER A 100 -12.98 -6.19 6.34
C SER A 100 -11.52 -6.61 6.26
N ILE A 101 -10.71 -6.11 7.19
CA ILE A 101 -9.28 -6.43 7.32
C ILE A 101 -9.14 -7.31 8.55
N SER A 102 -8.45 -8.44 8.42
CA SER A 102 -8.11 -9.34 9.50
C SER A 102 -6.62 -9.64 9.49
N VAL A 103 -5.99 -9.51 10.64
CA VAL A 103 -4.57 -9.81 10.84
C VAL A 103 -4.45 -10.86 11.92
N GLN A 104 -3.59 -11.85 11.70
CA GLN A 104 -3.28 -12.92 12.65
C GLN A 104 -1.79 -12.93 12.96
N ASP A 105 -1.43 -12.75 14.24
CA ASP A 105 -0.05 -12.89 14.71
C ASP A 105 -0.01 -13.54 16.10
N GLN A 106 1.20 -13.81 16.60
CA GLN A 106 1.39 -14.48 17.90
C GLN A 106 1.10 -13.56 19.09
N ASP A 107 1.37 -12.27 18.97
CA ASP A 107 1.15 -11.27 20.02
C ASP A 107 -0.12 -10.45 19.73
N PRO A 108 -1.03 -10.31 20.72
CA PRO A 108 -2.29 -9.61 20.53
C PRO A 108 -2.14 -8.09 20.30
N LEU A 109 -1.11 -7.46 20.90
CA LEU A 109 -0.86 -6.04 20.68
C LEU A 109 -0.26 -5.78 19.30
N ILE A 110 0.62 -6.68 18.83
CA ILE A 110 1.17 -6.63 17.48
C ILE A 110 0.04 -6.81 16.46
N CYS A 111 -0.90 -7.74 16.68
CA CYS A 111 -2.08 -7.91 15.82
C CYS A 111 -2.88 -6.60 15.69
N ALA A 112 -3.21 -5.95 16.80
CA ALA A 112 -3.99 -4.72 16.79
C ALA A 112 -3.26 -3.57 16.09
N THR A 113 -1.99 -3.34 16.44
CA THR A 113 -1.15 -2.29 15.84
C THR A 113 -0.97 -2.51 14.33
N LEU A 114 -0.75 -3.75 13.93
CA LEU A 114 -0.60 -4.09 12.52
C LEU A 114 -1.92 -3.92 11.76
N THR A 115 -3.07 -4.30 12.35
CA THR A 115 -4.39 -4.11 11.72
C THR A 115 -4.65 -2.64 11.45
N ASP A 116 -4.40 -1.76 12.42
CA ASP A 116 -4.57 -0.32 12.28
C ASP A 116 -3.63 0.26 11.21
N THR A 117 -2.37 -0.18 11.23
CA THR A 117 -1.38 0.23 10.21
C THR A 117 -1.78 -0.25 8.81
N VAL A 118 -2.21 -1.51 8.66
CA VAL A 118 -2.70 -2.07 7.38
C VAL A 118 -3.91 -1.28 6.88
N GLN A 119 -4.85 -0.95 7.77
CA GLN A 119 -6.01 -0.11 7.42
C GLN A 119 -5.56 1.25 6.87
N SER A 120 -4.72 1.97 7.59
CA SER A 120 -4.23 3.30 7.19
C SER A 120 -3.45 3.25 5.88
N ARG A 121 -2.56 2.28 5.72
CA ARG A 121 -1.80 2.07 4.49
C ARG A 121 -2.69 1.72 3.31
N LEU A 122 -3.67 0.84 3.50
CA LEU A 122 -4.63 0.47 2.45
C LEU A 122 -5.44 1.69 1.99
N GLN A 123 -5.94 2.50 2.92
CA GLN A 123 -6.64 3.75 2.59
C GLN A 123 -5.76 4.70 1.78
N GLN A 124 -4.50 4.85 2.17
CA GLN A 124 -3.52 5.67 1.45
C GLN A 124 -3.29 5.14 0.02
N PHE A 125 -3.00 3.85 -0.13
CA PHE A 125 -2.77 3.22 -1.43
C PHE A 125 -3.98 3.31 -2.36
N ILE A 126 -5.19 3.06 -1.85
CA ILE A 126 -6.43 3.19 -2.64
C ILE A 126 -6.62 4.64 -3.10
N THR A 127 -6.42 5.59 -2.20
CA THR A 127 -6.53 7.02 -2.51
C THR A 127 -5.52 7.41 -3.59
N GLU A 128 -4.27 7.05 -3.43
CA GLU A 128 -3.21 7.35 -4.40
C GLU A 128 -3.48 6.70 -5.76
N TYR A 129 -3.85 5.41 -5.77
CA TYR A 129 -4.20 4.70 -7.00
C TYR A 129 -5.36 5.37 -7.75
N ARG A 130 -6.44 5.75 -7.05
CA ARG A 130 -7.61 6.37 -7.66
C ARG A 130 -7.36 7.80 -8.12
N THR A 131 -6.54 8.56 -7.40
CA THR A 131 -6.32 9.99 -7.66
C THR A 131 -5.09 10.27 -8.51
N SER A 132 -4.20 9.30 -8.74
CA SER A 132 -2.90 9.50 -9.41
C SER A 132 -3.04 10.17 -10.78
N LYS A 133 -3.98 9.71 -11.61
CA LYS A 133 -4.24 10.28 -12.93
C LYS A 133 -4.81 11.69 -12.84
N ALA A 134 -5.83 11.90 -11.99
CA ALA A 134 -6.46 13.21 -11.83
C ALA A 134 -5.49 14.26 -11.25
N ARG A 135 -4.56 13.84 -10.39
CA ARG A 135 -3.49 14.68 -9.86
C ARG A 135 -2.52 15.12 -10.96
N LYS A 136 -2.10 14.19 -11.83
CA LYS A 136 -1.25 14.51 -13.00
C LYS A 136 -1.96 15.42 -13.99
N ASP A 137 -3.25 15.19 -14.26
CA ASP A 137 -4.08 16.05 -15.11
C ASP A 137 -4.12 17.48 -14.52
N LEU A 138 -4.37 17.61 -13.21
CA LEU A 138 -4.40 18.90 -12.53
C LEU A 138 -3.04 19.63 -12.63
N GLU A 139 -1.95 18.95 -12.35
CA GLU A 139 -0.61 19.53 -12.46
C GLU A 139 -0.28 19.99 -13.88
N TYR A 140 -0.71 19.24 -14.88
CA TYR A 140 -0.55 19.59 -16.29
C TYR A 140 -1.31 20.88 -16.62
N TYR A 141 -2.61 20.97 -16.28
CA TYR A 141 -3.40 22.17 -16.55
C TYR A 141 -2.91 23.38 -15.75
N GLN A 142 -2.42 23.19 -14.52
CA GLN A 142 -1.82 24.28 -13.74
C GLN A 142 -0.57 24.87 -14.42
N ARG A 143 0.29 24.01 -14.98
CA ARG A 143 1.47 24.46 -15.74
C ARG A 143 1.06 25.24 -16.99
N LEU A 144 0.13 24.70 -17.78
CA LEU A 144 -0.37 25.39 -18.97
C LEU A 144 -1.01 26.74 -18.63
N CYS A 145 -1.79 26.81 -17.56
CA CYS A 145 -2.42 28.05 -17.11
C CYS A 145 -1.38 29.10 -16.67
N ALA A 146 -0.31 28.67 -15.98
CA ALA A 146 0.78 29.55 -15.59
C ALA A 146 1.53 30.12 -16.79
N ASP A 147 1.80 29.29 -17.81
CA ASP A 147 2.44 29.70 -19.06
C ASP A 147 1.56 30.69 -19.85
N ALA A 148 0.25 30.41 -19.97
CA ALA A 148 -0.69 31.29 -20.63
C ALA A 148 -0.81 32.64 -19.93
N LYS A 149 -0.84 32.63 -18.58
CA LYS A 149 -0.85 33.85 -17.76
C LYS A 149 0.38 34.71 -18.02
N SER A 150 1.56 34.06 -18.02
CA SER A 150 2.83 34.78 -18.29
C SER A 150 2.85 35.43 -19.68
N LYS A 151 2.33 34.71 -20.71
CA LYS A 151 2.22 35.25 -22.08
C LYS A 151 1.26 36.44 -22.14
N TYR A 152 0.07 36.28 -21.54
CA TYR A 152 -0.90 37.37 -21.45
C TYR A 152 -0.33 38.59 -20.74
N GLU A 153 0.31 38.45 -19.60
CA GLU A 153 0.90 39.55 -18.84
C GLU A 153 2.00 40.28 -19.64
N LYS A 154 2.83 39.56 -20.38
CA LYS A 154 3.85 40.17 -21.25
C LYS A 154 3.21 41.03 -22.34
N VAL A 155 2.23 40.51 -23.08
CA VAL A 155 1.57 41.24 -24.16
C VAL A 155 0.77 42.40 -23.59
N ARG A 156 0.11 42.26 -22.44
CA ARG A 156 -0.57 43.33 -21.74
C ARG A 156 0.38 44.50 -21.39
N GLN A 157 1.59 44.19 -20.90
CA GLN A 157 2.61 45.20 -20.62
C GLN A 157 3.07 45.90 -21.92
N THR A 158 3.29 45.10 -22.98
CA THR A 158 3.69 45.66 -24.29
C THR A 158 2.62 46.58 -24.87
N TYR A 159 1.35 46.13 -24.82
CA TYR A 159 0.22 46.96 -25.23
C TYR A 159 0.13 48.25 -24.44
N GLY A 160 0.17 48.17 -23.09
CA GLY A 160 0.11 49.37 -22.23
C GLY A 160 1.26 50.35 -22.51
N SER A 161 2.50 49.84 -22.60
CA SER A 161 3.66 50.68 -22.93
C SER A 161 3.56 51.33 -24.33
N TYR A 162 2.99 50.60 -25.30
CA TYR A 162 2.79 51.13 -26.66
C TYR A 162 1.71 52.19 -26.70
N ALA A 163 0.57 51.98 -26.05
CA ALA A 163 -0.54 52.92 -25.94
C ALA A 163 -0.10 54.20 -25.23
N ASP A 164 0.61 54.10 -24.09
CA ASP A 164 1.12 55.28 -23.34
C ASP A 164 2.12 56.12 -24.17
N ALA A 165 3.00 55.44 -24.93
CA ALA A 165 4.02 56.12 -25.73
C ALA A 165 3.45 56.82 -26.99
N ASN A 166 2.27 56.43 -27.48
CA ASN A 166 1.69 56.91 -28.74
C ASN A 166 0.30 57.54 -28.61
N ASN A 167 -0.08 57.95 -27.40
CA ASN A 167 -1.42 58.45 -27.10
C ASN A 167 -1.85 59.63 -27.98
N ASP A 168 -0.92 60.51 -28.41
CA ASP A 168 -1.18 61.71 -29.22
C ASP A 168 -0.92 61.50 -30.72
N VAL A 169 -0.61 60.26 -31.16
CA VAL A 169 -0.24 59.98 -32.57
C VAL A 169 -1.49 59.66 -33.40
N ILE A 170 -1.77 60.47 -34.43
CA ILE A 170 -2.96 60.37 -35.30
C ILE A 170 -2.70 59.42 -36.52
N LEU A 171 -1.44 58.97 -36.72
CA LEU A 171 -1.07 58.17 -37.87
C LEU A 171 -1.74 56.78 -37.86
N GLU A 172 -2.40 56.41 -38.94
CA GLU A 172 -3.16 55.18 -39.07
C GLU A 172 -2.32 53.92 -38.85
N SER A 173 -1.05 53.92 -39.22
CA SER A 173 -0.12 52.80 -38.99
C SER A 173 0.10 52.52 -37.50
N TYR A 174 0.07 53.51 -36.65
CA TYR A 174 0.18 53.35 -35.19
C TYR A 174 -1.09 52.76 -34.60
N LYS A 175 -2.27 53.18 -35.07
CA LYS A 175 -3.56 52.63 -34.66
C LYS A 175 -3.74 51.20 -35.06
N LEU A 176 -3.30 50.83 -36.29
CA LEU A 176 -3.29 49.42 -36.72
C LEU A 176 -2.46 48.53 -35.79
N LYS A 177 -1.26 48.98 -35.41
CA LYS A 177 -0.40 48.23 -34.51
C LYS A 177 -0.96 48.17 -33.08
N GLU A 178 -1.61 49.20 -32.60
CA GLU A 178 -2.31 49.21 -31.32
C GLU A 178 -3.44 48.20 -31.32
N ASN A 179 -4.27 48.16 -32.36
CA ASN A 179 -5.34 47.19 -32.53
C ASN A 179 -4.82 45.73 -32.63
N ASP A 180 -3.71 45.53 -33.31
CA ASP A 180 -3.09 44.19 -33.39
C ASP A 180 -2.63 43.70 -32.03
N LEU A 181 -1.99 44.56 -31.20
CA LEU A 181 -1.58 44.24 -29.85
C LEU A 181 -2.77 44.02 -28.91
N GLU A 182 -3.85 44.80 -29.07
CA GLU A 182 -5.10 44.61 -28.30
C GLU A 182 -5.75 43.27 -28.65
N ASN A 183 -5.83 42.93 -29.93
CA ASN A 183 -6.38 41.67 -30.39
C ASN A 183 -5.53 40.46 -29.89
N GLU A 184 -4.21 40.55 -29.93
CA GLU A 184 -3.31 39.55 -29.38
C GLU A 184 -3.48 39.39 -27.87
N MET A 185 -3.58 40.53 -27.14
CA MET A 185 -3.83 40.54 -25.71
C MET A 185 -5.17 39.84 -25.38
N GLN A 186 -6.22 40.18 -26.12
CA GLN A 186 -7.57 39.60 -25.93
C GLN A 186 -7.57 38.06 -26.24
N LEU A 187 -6.89 37.64 -27.29
CA LEU A 187 -6.71 36.23 -27.62
C LEU A 187 -6.02 35.45 -26.49
N LEU A 188 -4.93 36.02 -25.97
CA LEU A 188 -4.18 35.38 -24.87
C LEU A 188 -4.96 35.41 -23.56
N TYR A 189 -5.76 36.46 -23.31
CA TYR A 189 -6.67 36.52 -22.16
C TYR A 189 -7.74 35.44 -22.23
N ASN A 190 -8.37 35.23 -23.39
CA ASN A 190 -9.36 34.20 -23.60
C ASN A 190 -8.75 32.78 -23.43
N ASN A 191 -7.54 32.56 -23.93
CA ASN A 191 -6.82 31.33 -23.72
C ASN A 191 -6.49 31.07 -22.24
N TYR A 192 -6.02 32.11 -21.52
CA TYR A 192 -5.75 32.02 -20.08
C TYR A 192 -7.02 31.67 -19.28
N THR A 193 -8.15 32.33 -19.56
CA THR A 193 -9.42 32.07 -18.87
C THR A 193 -9.94 30.66 -19.15
N ALA A 194 -9.87 30.21 -20.40
CA ALA A 194 -10.25 28.83 -20.76
C ALA A 194 -9.40 27.78 -20.02
N LEU A 195 -8.08 28.00 -19.89
CA LEU A 195 -7.19 27.12 -19.12
C LEU A 195 -7.47 27.21 -17.62
N GLN A 196 -7.85 28.36 -17.09
CA GLN A 196 -8.27 28.53 -15.70
C GLN A 196 -9.53 27.67 -15.40
N ASP A 197 -10.49 27.64 -16.33
CA ASP A 197 -11.67 26.78 -16.20
C ASP A 197 -11.28 25.29 -16.23
N GLN A 198 -10.31 24.89 -17.06
CA GLN A 198 -9.79 23.51 -17.08
C GLN A 198 -9.13 23.13 -15.74
N VAL A 199 -8.40 24.07 -15.11
CA VAL A 199 -7.82 23.83 -13.77
C VAL A 199 -8.93 23.60 -12.74
N GLN A 200 -10.03 24.38 -12.76
CA GLN A 200 -11.15 24.18 -11.84
C GLN A 200 -11.84 22.82 -12.07
N GLN A 201 -12.06 22.44 -13.33
CA GLN A 201 -12.62 21.14 -13.67
C GLN A 201 -11.71 19.98 -13.22
N ALA A 202 -10.39 20.10 -13.41
CA ALA A 202 -9.43 19.10 -12.95
C ALA A 202 -9.40 18.99 -11.42
N ARG A 203 -9.53 20.11 -10.68
CA ARG A 203 -9.67 20.11 -9.22
C ARG A 203 -10.95 19.41 -8.77
N ALA A 204 -12.08 19.72 -9.38
CA ALA A 204 -13.36 19.05 -9.09
C ALA A 204 -13.27 17.54 -9.35
N LYS A 205 -12.66 17.13 -10.47
CA LYS A 205 -12.43 15.72 -10.80
C LYS A 205 -11.56 15.02 -9.76
N LEU A 206 -10.47 15.67 -9.30
CA LEU A 206 -9.62 15.13 -8.24
C LEU A 206 -10.41 14.92 -6.94
N THR A 207 -11.22 15.88 -6.54
CA THR A 207 -12.08 15.79 -5.35
C THR A 207 -13.08 14.64 -5.47
N LEU A 208 -13.74 14.49 -6.63
CA LEU A 208 -14.70 13.40 -6.88
C LEU A 208 -14.04 12.01 -6.87
N GLN A 209 -12.79 11.92 -7.30
CA GLN A 209 -12.06 10.65 -7.32
C GLN A 209 -11.41 10.31 -5.98
N THR A 210 -11.32 11.27 -5.05
CA THR A 210 -10.81 11.04 -3.70
C THR A 210 -11.84 10.25 -2.88
N PRO A 211 -11.56 8.98 -2.50
CA PRO A 211 -12.52 8.18 -1.75
C PRO A 211 -12.64 8.71 -0.33
N ALA A 212 -13.86 8.78 0.18
CA ALA A 212 -14.12 9.00 1.59
C ALA A 212 -14.21 7.64 2.30
N PHE A 213 -13.34 7.39 3.28
CA PHE A 213 -13.37 6.20 4.11
C PHE A 213 -13.97 6.53 5.47
N THR A 214 -14.91 5.71 5.92
CA THR A 214 -15.46 5.77 7.28
C THR A 214 -15.13 4.47 7.99
N THR A 215 -14.46 4.56 9.13
CA THR A 215 -14.12 3.40 9.94
C THR A 215 -15.36 3.00 10.75
N LEU A 216 -15.90 1.81 10.46
CA LEU A 216 -17.05 1.24 11.19
C LEU A 216 -16.59 0.67 12.53
N GLN A 217 -15.43 0.00 12.54
CA GLN A 217 -14.86 -0.62 13.73
C GLN A 217 -13.34 -0.44 13.69
N SER A 218 -12.77 0.15 14.73
CA SER A 218 -11.32 0.27 14.89
C SER A 218 -10.69 -1.06 15.32
N ALA A 219 -9.40 -1.22 15.05
CA ALA A 219 -8.63 -2.36 15.54
C ALA A 219 -8.68 -2.40 17.08
N SER A 220 -8.88 -3.60 17.63
CA SER A 220 -8.87 -3.83 19.08
C SER A 220 -7.97 -5.00 19.41
N VAL A 221 -7.35 -4.96 20.59
CA VAL A 221 -6.51 -6.05 21.07
C VAL A 221 -7.39 -7.27 21.36
N PRO A 222 -7.17 -8.43 20.71
CA PRO A 222 -7.98 -9.60 20.88
C PRO A 222 -7.80 -10.21 22.27
N LEU A 223 -8.91 -10.53 22.94
CA LEU A 223 -8.92 -11.19 24.26
C LEU A 223 -8.79 -12.73 24.16
N LYS A 224 -9.14 -13.30 23.01
CA LYS A 224 -9.13 -14.76 22.80
C LYS A 224 -8.26 -15.09 21.58
N PRO A 225 -7.46 -16.16 21.64
CA PRO A 225 -6.68 -16.62 20.50
C PRO A 225 -7.58 -17.16 19.39
N ALA A 226 -7.27 -16.83 18.13
CA ALA A 226 -7.97 -17.32 16.95
C ALA A 226 -7.72 -18.82 16.67
N GLY A 227 -6.62 -19.38 17.18
CA GLY A 227 -6.23 -20.78 17.02
C GLY A 227 -4.95 -21.12 17.80
N PRO A 228 -4.52 -22.39 17.79
CA PRO A 228 -5.20 -23.57 17.28
C PRO A 228 -6.37 -24.00 18.16
N LYS A 229 -7.39 -24.64 17.58
CA LYS A 229 -8.52 -25.23 18.34
C LYS A 229 -8.01 -26.49 19.05
N ARG A 230 -7.44 -26.33 20.26
CA ARG A 230 -6.75 -27.38 21.03
C ARG A 230 -7.60 -28.64 21.23
N MET A 231 -8.90 -28.47 21.52
CA MET A 231 -9.82 -29.61 21.69
C MET A 231 -9.97 -30.46 20.42
N LEU A 232 -10.08 -29.82 19.24
CA LEU A 232 -10.16 -30.52 17.95
C LEU A 232 -8.87 -31.28 17.64
N PHE A 233 -7.71 -30.71 17.99
CA PHE A 233 -6.42 -31.35 17.81
C PHE A 233 -6.28 -32.59 18.72
N VAL A 234 -6.65 -32.49 20.00
CA VAL A 234 -6.63 -33.61 20.95
C VAL A 234 -7.58 -34.72 20.49
N LEU A 235 -8.80 -34.36 20.05
CA LEU A 235 -9.76 -35.32 19.52
C LEU A 235 -9.22 -36.05 18.28
N GLY A 236 -8.60 -35.30 17.35
CA GLY A 236 -7.97 -35.90 16.16
C GLY A 236 -6.84 -36.86 16.50
N MET A 237 -5.97 -36.51 17.47
CA MET A 237 -4.87 -37.36 17.93
C MET A 237 -5.37 -38.60 18.65
N THR A 238 -6.45 -38.52 19.45
CA THR A 238 -7.04 -39.71 20.09
C THR A 238 -7.64 -40.68 19.09
N VAL A 239 -8.35 -40.18 18.06
CA VAL A 239 -8.89 -41.00 16.98
C VAL A 239 -7.75 -41.69 16.20
N LEU A 240 -6.69 -40.93 15.89
CA LEU A 240 -5.53 -41.47 15.18
C LEU A 240 -4.83 -42.56 16.00
N ALA A 241 -4.63 -42.33 17.31
CA ALA A 241 -4.05 -43.34 18.22
C ALA A 241 -4.91 -44.62 18.28
N PHE A 242 -6.24 -44.45 18.33
CA PHE A 242 -7.17 -45.58 18.32
C PHE A 242 -7.05 -46.39 17.02
N ILE A 243 -6.98 -45.74 15.86
CA ILE A 243 -6.78 -46.41 14.56
C ILE A 243 -5.46 -47.18 14.54
N VAL A 244 -4.34 -46.58 15.00
CA VAL A 244 -3.05 -47.23 15.05
C VAL A 244 -3.06 -48.46 15.94
N ILE A 245 -3.64 -48.35 17.13
CA ILE A 245 -3.76 -49.51 18.07
C ILE A 245 -4.60 -50.63 17.45
N THR A 246 -5.72 -50.27 16.80
CA THR A 246 -6.59 -51.28 16.14
C THR A 246 -5.86 -51.98 15.01
N VAL A 247 -5.16 -51.27 14.14
CA VAL A 247 -4.36 -51.86 13.06
C VAL A 247 -3.25 -52.73 13.61
N TYR A 248 -2.55 -52.30 14.67
CA TYR A 248 -1.51 -53.09 15.33
C TYR A 248 -2.09 -54.37 15.95
N SER A 249 -3.23 -54.32 16.61
CA SER A 249 -3.92 -55.48 17.19
C SER A 249 -4.36 -56.47 16.12
N ILE A 250 -4.94 -56.02 15.02
CA ILE A 250 -5.35 -56.85 13.89
C ILE A 250 -4.12 -57.53 13.25
N ARG A 251 -3.05 -56.76 13.04
CA ARG A 251 -1.80 -57.33 12.51
C ARG A 251 -1.22 -58.38 13.41
N LYS A 252 -1.26 -58.23 14.75
CA LYS A 252 -0.78 -59.23 15.72
C LYS A 252 -1.63 -60.47 15.70
N ILE A 253 -2.94 -60.37 15.52
CA ILE A 253 -3.88 -61.50 15.42
C ILE A 253 -3.66 -62.26 14.11
N ILE A 254 -3.49 -61.55 12.96
CA ILE A 254 -3.36 -62.20 11.65
C ILE A 254 -1.96 -62.81 11.43
N PHE A 255 -0.90 -62.19 11.94
CA PHE A 255 0.49 -62.64 11.72
C PHE A 255 1.15 -63.25 12.97
N GLY A 256 0.48 -63.21 14.13
CA GLY A 256 1.00 -63.76 15.39
C GLY A 256 0.68 -65.24 15.62
N GLU A 257 -0.09 -65.92 14.73
CA GLU A 257 -0.46 -67.29 14.84
C GLU A 257 0.42 -68.17 13.90
N LYS A 258 1.74 -68.09 14.12
CA LYS A 258 2.71 -69.04 13.61
C LYS A 258 3.82 -69.21 14.64
N GLN A 259 3.51 -69.92 15.73
CA GLN A 259 4.42 -70.74 16.49
C GLN A 259 3.65 -71.92 17.07
#